data_ea547046b8d98aaeb41eca6cd0fd3bc6
#
_entry.id   ea547046b8d98aaeb41eca6cd0fd3bc6
#
_cell.length_a   1.000
_cell.length_b   1.000
_cell.length_c   1.000
_cell.angle_alpha   90.00
_cell.angle_beta   90.00
_cell.angle_gamma   90.00
#
_symmetry.space_group_name_H-M   'P 1'
#
loop_
_entity.id
_entity.type
_entity.pdbx_description
1 polymer ?
#
loop_
_entity_poly.entity_id
_entity_poly.type
_entity_poly.pdbx_seq_one_letter_code
_entity_poly.pdbx_strand_id
1 'polypeptide(L)'
;IVTAFLLFTEKAQTYYETLEQNDVVPEENWHTRARNFCRFVTAVNNTPRNIGKDGKFQMLVCLGARDHLLHHWIALLADCPITAHMYEDVALIKDHTLVNSLIRVLQTLQEFNITLDTSLVKGIDI
;
A
#
# COMPACT_ATOMS: atom_id res chain seq x y z
N ILE A 1 -2.44 10.64 11.90
CA ILE A 1 -2.97 9.89 10.74
C ILE A 1 -1.87 9.11 10.04
N VAL A 2 -0.74 9.75 9.71
CA VAL A 2 0.36 9.06 9.02
C VAL A 2 0.93 7.92 9.87
N THR A 3 1.14 8.14 11.15
CA THR A 3 1.65 7.10 12.06
C THR A 3 0.70 5.92 12.14
N ALA A 4 -0.61 6.18 12.28
CA ALA A 4 -1.62 5.13 12.34
C ALA A 4 -1.70 4.37 11.01
N PHE A 5 -1.59 5.08 9.89
CA PHE A 5 -1.61 4.45 8.57
C PHE A 5 -0.39 3.55 8.34
N LEU A 6 0.81 3.99 8.73
CA LEU A 6 2.01 3.17 8.61
C LEU A 6 1.95 1.93 9.49
N LEU A 7 1.44 2.06 10.72
CA LEU A 7 1.22 0.91 11.59
C LEU A 7 0.24 -0.09 10.96
N PHE A 8 -0.82 0.43 10.34
CA PHE A 8 -1.79 -0.39 9.64
C PHE A 8 -1.14 -1.13 8.46
N THR A 9 -0.31 -0.46 7.66
CA THR A 9 0.38 -1.10 6.54
C THR A 9 1.34 -2.20 7.02
N GLU A 10 2.02 -1.99 8.13
CA GLU A 10 2.90 -3.02 8.70
C GLU A 10 2.11 -4.25 9.17
N LYS A 11 0.98 -4.04 9.81
CA LYS A 11 0.11 -5.15 10.25
C LYS A 11 -0.48 -5.90 9.07
N ALA A 12 -0.90 -5.19 8.03
CA ALA A 12 -1.41 -5.80 6.81
C ALA A 12 -0.32 -6.60 6.11
N GLN A 13 0.90 -6.07 6.05
CA GLN A 13 2.04 -6.78 5.49
C GLN A 13 2.27 -8.11 6.21
N THR A 14 2.31 -8.09 7.54
CA THR A 14 2.50 -9.28 8.35
C THR A 14 1.40 -10.31 8.08
N TYR A 15 0.16 -9.84 8.00
CA TYR A 15 -0.99 -10.71 7.71
C TYR A 15 -0.83 -11.42 6.36
N TYR A 16 -0.50 -10.67 5.30
CA TYR A 16 -0.38 -11.25 3.97
C TYR A 16 0.84 -12.17 3.83
N GLU A 17 1.95 -11.82 4.46
CA GLU A 17 3.13 -12.70 4.49
C GLU A 17 2.85 -14.01 5.22
N THR A 18 2.08 -13.96 6.30
CA THR A 18 1.67 -15.16 7.03
C THR A 18 0.78 -16.05 6.17
N LEU A 19 -0.15 -15.48 5.41
CA LEU A 19 -0.98 -16.26 4.49
C LEU A 19 -0.14 -16.92 3.40
N GLU A 20 0.85 -16.23 2.87
CA GLU A 20 1.74 -16.78 1.86
C GLU A 20 2.53 -17.97 2.41
N GLN A 21 3.06 -17.84 3.62
CA GLN A 21 3.81 -18.93 4.27
C GLN A 21 2.97 -20.18 4.52
N ASN A 22 1.67 -19.99 4.74
CA ASN A 22 0.74 -21.10 5.03
C ASN A 22 0.06 -21.63 3.76
N ASP A 23 0.47 -21.17 2.57
CA ASP A 23 -0.11 -21.55 1.28
C ASP A 23 -1.63 -21.28 1.19
N VAL A 24 -2.14 -20.34 1.98
CA VAL A 24 -3.54 -19.95 1.93
C VAL A 24 -3.70 -18.83 0.91
N VAL A 25 -3.93 -19.20 -0.35
CA VAL A 25 -4.09 -18.25 -1.44
C VAL A 25 -5.48 -18.40 -2.04
N PRO A 26 -6.40 -17.44 -1.76
CA PRO A 26 -7.78 -17.54 -2.27
C PRO A 26 -7.87 -17.39 -3.79
N GLU A 27 -7.08 -16.48 -4.38
CA GLU A 27 -7.09 -16.21 -5.82
C GLU A 27 -5.69 -15.81 -6.29
N GLU A 28 -5.35 -16.18 -7.52
CA GLU A 28 -4.04 -15.91 -8.10
C GLU A 28 -3.71 -14.41 -8.18
N ASN A 29 -4.67 -13.59 -8.65
CA ASN A 29 -4.49 -12.14 -8.75
C ASN A 29 -4.31 -11.47 -7.38
N TRP A 30 -5.03 -11.95 -6.38
CA TRP A 30 -4.93 -11.49 -5.01
C TRP A 30 -3.51 -11.72 -4.47
N HIS A 31 -2.97 -12.91 -4.70
CA HIS A 31 -1.63 -13.27 -4.24
C HIS A 31 -0.56 -12.33 -4.82
N THR A 32 -0.63 -12.07 -6.12
CA THR A 32 0.30 -11.15 -6.80
C THR A 32 0.21 -9.73 -6.24
N ARG A 33 -1.01 -9.24 -6.00
CA ARG A 33 -1.23 -7.90 -5.45
C ARG A 33 -0.69 -7.77 -4.03
N ALA A 34 -0.93 -8.77 -3.19
CA ALA A 34 -0.43 -8.79 -1.82
C ALA A 34 1.10 -8.85 -1.79
N ARG A 35 1.70 -9.66 -2.64
CA ARG A 35 3.14 -9.77 -2.75
C ARG A 35 3.78 -8.46 -3.19
N ASN A 36 3.21 -7.79 -4.18
CA ASN A 36 3.69 -6.49 -4.63
C ASN A 36 3.60 -5.45 -3.51
N PHE A 37 2.47 -5.39 -2.82
CA PHE A 37 2.29 -4.48 -1.69
C PHE A 37 3.38 -4.69 -0.64
N CYS A 38 3.59 -5.93 -0.21
CA CYS A 38 4.61 -6.25 0.79
C CYS A 38 6.01 -5.88 0.32
N ARG A 39 6.33 -6.10 -0.94
CA ARG A 39 7.62 -5.75 -1.53
C ARG A 39 7.88 -4.24 -1.45
N PHE A 40 6.88 -3.42 -1.80
CA PHE A 40 7.01 -1.96 -1.75
C PHE A 40 7.14 -1.46 -0.31
N VAL A 41 6.36 -1.99 0.61
CA VAL A 41 6.45 -1.61 2.03
C VAL A 41 7.84 -1.94 2.58
N THR A 42 8.35 -3.13 2.28
CA THR A 42 9.69 -3.55 2.72
C THR A 42 10.76 -2.64 2.13
N ALA A 43 10.68 -2.32 0.84
CA ALA A 43 11.67 -1.46 0.19
C ALA A 43 11.70 -0.06 0.80
N VAL A 44 10.54 0.52 1.09
CA VAL A 44 10.45 1.84 1.72
C VAL A 44 10.99 1.81 3.14
N ASN A 45 10.69 0.77 3.92
CA ASN A 45 11.19 0.65 5.29
C ASN A 45 12.71 0.43 5.35
N ASN A 46 13.29 -0.16 4.32
CA ASN A 46 14.72 -0.44 4.26
C ASN A 46 15.53 0.68 3.61
N THR A 47 14.92 1.80 3.27
CA THR A 47 15.66 2.92 2.70
C THR A 47 16.78 3.37 3.64
N PRO A 48 18.01 3.59 3.13
CA PRO A 48 19.11 4.05 3.97
C PRO A 48 18.98 5.51 4.38
N ARG A 49 18.09 6.27 3.72
CA ARG A 49 17.89 7.68 4.05
C ARG A 49 16.98 7.81 5.27
N ASN A 50 17.32 8.75 6.14
CA ASN A 50 16.49 9.07 7.30
C ASN A 50 15.39 10.04 6.90
N ILE A 51 14.31 9.52 6.34
CA ILE A 51 13.19 10.33 5.83
C ILE A 51 12.01 10.42 6.80
N GLY A 52 12.07 9.68 7.92
CA GLY A 52 11.01 9.68 8.90
C GLY A 52 9.73 9.01 8.41
N LYS A 53 8.70 9.04 9.26
CA LYS A 53 7.41 8.39 8.96
C LYS A 53 6.68 9.08 7.81
N ASP A 54 6.65 10.41 7.81
CA ASP A 54 5.99 11.18 6.75
C ASP A 54 6.66 10.93 5.40
N GLY A 55 7.99 10.91 5.38
CA GLY A 55 8.75 10.62 4.17
C GLY A 55 8.49 9.22 3.64
N LYS A 56 8.42 8.23 4.52
CA LYS A 56 8.09 6.84 4.13
C LYS A 56 6.69 6.75 3.53
N PHE A 57 5.72 7.40 4.15
CA PHE A 57 4.35 7.43 3.64
C PHE A 57 4.30 8.08 2.25
N GLN A 58 4.91 9.26 2.10
CA GLN A 58 4.97 9.95 0.81
C GLN A 58 5.64 9.09 -0.26
N MET A 59 6.73 8.43 0.10
CA MET A 59 7.45 7.57 -0.82
C MET A 59 6.59 6.39 -1.28
N LEU A 60 5.88 5.75 -0.36
CA LEU A 60 5.00 4.63 -0.70
C LEU A 60 3.90 5.08 -1.66
N VAL A 61 3.28 6.23 -1.39
CA VAL A 61 2.25 6.79 -2.27
C VAL A 61 2.82 7.14 -3.65
N CYS A 62 4.00 7.77 -3.70
CA CYS A 62 4.63 8.13 -4.97
C CYS A 62 4.96 6.90 -5.82
N LEU A 63 5.52 5.87 -5.21
CA LEU A 63 5.84 4.62 -5.91
C LEU A 63 4.58 3.92 -6.42
N GLY A 64 3.54 3.89 -5.60
CA GLY A 64 2.26 3.31 -6.00
C GLY A 64 1.60 4.07 -7.14
N ALA A 65 1.72 5.40 -7.15
CA ALA A 65 1.19 6.22 -8.23
C ALA A 65 1.97 5.99 -9.53
N ARG A 66 3.31 5.96 -9.44
CA ARG A 66 4.17 5.72 -10.61
C ARG A 66 3.84 4.40 -11.30
N ASP A 67 3.64 3.34 -10.54
CA ASP A 67 3.43 2.00 -11.07
C ASP A 67 1.95 1.64 -11.22
N HIS A 68 1.06 2.62 -11.00
CA HIS A 68 -0.40 2.45 -11.11
C HIS A 68 -0.95 1.34 -10.21
N LEU A 69 -0.43 1.25 -8.98
CA LEU A 69 -0.78 0.22 -8.01
C LEU A 69 -1.67 0.72 -6.88
N LEU A 70 -1.85 2.05 -6.74
CA LEU A 70 -2.57 2.61 -5.59
C LEU A 70 -4.00 2.05 -5.47
N HIS A 71 -4.71 1.93 -6.59
CA HIS A 71 -6.07 1.39 -6.57
C HIS A 71 -6.11 -0.07 -6.14
N HIS A 72 -5.10 -0.86 -6.50
CA HIS A 72 -4.97 -2.24 -6.04
C HIS A 72 -4.69 -2.30 -4.55
N TRP A 73 -3.80 -1.44 -4.07
CA TRP A 73 -3.44 -1.42 -2.64
C TRP A 73 -4.60 -0.97 -1.76
N ILE A 74 -5.35 0.04 -2.20
CA ILE A 74 -6.53 0.50 -1.44
C ILE A 74 -7.57 -0.61 -1.36
N ALA A 75 -7.84 -1.32 -2.45
CA ALA A 75 -8.75 -2.46 -2.43
C ALA A 75 -8.25 -3.58 -1.51
N LEU A 76 -6.96 -3.88 -1.58
CA LEU A 76 -6.33 -4.90 -0.75
C LEU A 76 -6.45 -4.56 0.74
N LEU A 77 -6.16 -3.31 1.11
CA LEU A 77 -6.22 -2.87 2.49
C LEU A 77 -7.65 -2.81 3.01
N ALA A 78 -8.61 -2.44 2.17
CA ALA A 78 -10.02 -2.41 2.54
C ALA A 78 -10.57 -3.81 2.83
N ASP A 79 -10.09 -4.82 2.10
CA ASP A 79 -10.51 -6.21 2.26
C ASP A 79 -9.72 -6.96 3.34
N CYS A 80 -8.68 -6.35 3.89
CA CYS A 80 -7.86 -6.98 4.92
C CYS A 80 -8.68 -7.16 6.21
N PRO A 81 -8.74 -8.38 6.78
CA PRO A 81 -9.48 -8.61 8.02
C PRO A 81 -9.00 -7.75 9.20
N ILE A 82 -7.75 -7.33 9.18
CA ILE A 82 -7.19 -6.47 10.24
C ILE A 82 -7.86 -5.09 10.25
N THR A 83 -8.36 -4.62 9.11
CA THR A 83 -9.06 -3.33 9.01
C THR A 83 -10.23 -3.24 9.98
N ALA A 84 -10.96 -4.34 10.20
CA ALA A 84 -12.09 -4.38 11.12
C ALA A 84 -11.69 -4.09 12.57
N HIS A 85 -10.43 -4.29 12.91
CA HIS A 85 -9.90 -4.09 14.27
C HIS A 85 -9.18 -2.77 14.46
N MET A 86 -9.12 -1.94 13.41
CA MET A 86 -8.47 -0.63 13.49
C MET A 86 -9.45 0.44 13.97
N TYR A 87 -8.90 1.47 14.62
CA TYR A 87 -9.66 2.58 15.15
C TYR A 87 -10.06 3.59 14.05
N GLU A 88 -10.69 4.68 14.48
CA GLU A 88 -11.26 5.71 13.61
C GLU A 88 -10.28 6.32 12.60
N ASP A 89 -8.99 6.30 12.90
CA ASP A 89 -7.97 6.86 12.01
C ASP A 89 -7.94 6.22 10.61
N VAL A 90 -8.51 5.01 10.48
CA VAL A 90 -8.63 4.31 9.20
C VAL A 90 -10.09 4.09 8.82
N ALA A 91 -11.02 4.87 9.41
CA ALA A 91 -12.45 4.73 9.15
C ALA A 91 -12.79 4.90 7.66
N LEU A 92 -12.06 5.76 6.95
CA LEU A 92 -12.23 5.96 5.52
C LEU A 92 -12.10 4.64 4.75
N ILE A 93 -11.16 3.80 5.11
CA ILE A 93 -10.91 2.51 4.45
C ILE A 93 -12.03 1.51 4.76
N LYS A 94 -12.74 1.69 5.88
CA LYS A 94 -13.87 0.84 6.24
C LYS A 94 -15.15 1.18 5.48
N ASP A 95 -15.24 2.37 4.91
CA ASP A 95 -16.41 2.81 4.15
C ASP A 95 -16.28 2.36 2.70
N HIS A 96 -16.98 1.30 2.35
CA HIS A 96 -16.91 0.70 1.02
C HIS A 96 -17.31 1.66 -0.09
N THR A 97 -18.27 2.56 0.15
CA THR A 97 -18.69 3.54 -0.84
C THR A 97 -17.57 4.52 -1.17
N LEU A 98 -16.92 5.05 -0.13
CA LEU A 98 -15.79 5.96 -0.29
C LEU A 98 -14.60 5.25 -0.93
N VAL A 99 -14.32 4.02 -0.52
CA VAL A 99 -13.23 3.21 -1.08
C VAL A 99 -13.46 2.98 -2.57
N ASN A 100 -14.65 2.60 -2.97
CA ASN A 100 -14.97 2.38 -4.39
C ASN A 100 -14.83 3.66 -5.21
N SER A 101 -15.26 4.80 -4.67
CA SER A 101 -15.10 6.10 -5.33
C SER A 101 -13.62 6.45 -5.48
N LEU A 102 -12.82 6.23 -4.44
CA LEU A 102 -11.38 6.48 -4.48
C LEU A 102 -10.69 5.58 -5.49
N ILE A 103 -11.05 4.30 -5.54
CA ILE A 103 -10.50 3.35 -6.52
C ILE A 103 -10.76 3.83 -7.94
N ARG A 104 -11.97 4.32 -8.23
CA ARG A 104 -12.30 4.85 -9.57
C ARG A 104 -11.43 6.04 -9.92
N VAL A 105 -11.23 6.97 -8.98
CA VAL A 105 -10.36 8.14 -9.20
C VAL A 105 -8.93 7.69 -9.47
N LEU A 106 -8.41 6.76 -8.67
CA LEU A 106 -7.05 6.27 -8.84
C LEU A 106 -6.87 5.51 -10.15
N GLN A 107 -7.89 4.81 -10.61
CA GLN A 107 -7.83 4.12 -11.90
C GLN A 107 -7.68 5.09 -13.08
N THR A 108 -8.18 6.31 -12.97
CA THR A 108 -8.00 7.32 -14.02
C THR A 108 -6.53 7.70 -14.20
N LEU A 109 -5.69 7.51 -13.17
CA LEU A 109 -4.26 7.79 -13.28
C LEU A 109 -3.54 6.85 -14.25
N GLN A 110 -4.15 5.73 -14.61
CA GLN A 110 -3.55 4.79 -15.58
C GLN A 110 -3.36 5.40 -16.96
N GLU A 111 -4.11 6.45 -17.28
CA GLU A 111 -3.98 7.18 -18.54
C GLU A 111 -2.73 8.07 -18.58
N PHE A 112 -2.10 8.29 -17.45
CA PHE A 112 -0.96 9.19 -17.32
C PHE A 112 0.32 8.41 -17.06
N ASN A 113 1.40 8.88 -17.69
CA ASN A 113 2.73 8.33 -17.42
C ASN A 113 3.38 9.18 -16.33
N ILE A 114 3.46 8.63 -15.12
CA ILE A 114 3.99 9.35 -13.96
C ILE A 114 5.48 9.03 -13.81
N THR A 115 6.30 10.08 -13.83
CA THR A 115 7.74 9.98 -13.68
C THR A 115 8.14 10.62 -12.35
N LEU A 116 8.92 9.91 -11.55
CA LEU A 116 9.44 10.44 -10.29
C LEU A 116 10.86 10.96 -10.50
N ASP A 117 11.18 12.08 -9.84
CA ASP A 117 12.54 12.57 -9.79
C ASP A 117 13.43 11.53 -9.11
N THR A 118 14.63 11.29 -9.66
CA THR A 118 15.55 10.29 -9.13
C THR A 118 15.93 10.57 -7.68
N SER A 119 15.94 11.83 -7.25
CA SER A 119 16.22 12.20 -5.86
C SER A 119 15.18 11.65 -4.89
N LEU A 120 13.92 11.47 -5.34
CA LEU A 120 12.85 10.96 -4.49
C LEU A 120 13.01 9.48 -4.19
N VAL A 121 13.52 8.71 -5.15
CA VAL A 121 13.61 7.25 -5.05
C VAL A 121 15.03 6.75 -4.80
N LYS A 122 15.96 7.67 -4.56
CA LYS A 122 17.36 7.33 -4.31
C LYS A 122 17.48 6.41 -3.08
N GLY A 123 18.16 5.30 -3.26
CA GLY A 123 18.38 4.34 -2.18
C GLY A 123 17.23 3.36 -1.96
N ILE A 124 16.17 3.44 -2.77
CA ILE A 124 15.07 2.49 -2.71
C ILE A 124 15.29 1.43 -3.79
N ASP A 125 15.41 0.20 -3.34
CA ASP A 125 15.69 -0.95 -4.19
C ASP A 125 14.39 -1.56 -4.69
N ILE A 126 13.84 -0.96 -5.76
CA ILE A 126 12.59 -1.47 -6.33
C ILE A 126 12.46 -1.12 -7.82
#